data_080e667310856be989b731c9497871ea
#
_entry.id   080e667310856be989b731c9497871ea
#
_cell.length_a   1.000
_cell.length_b   1.000
_cell.length_c   1.000
_cell.angle_alpha   90.00
_cell.angle_beta   90.00
_cell.angle_gamma   90.00
#
_symmetry.space_group_name_H-M   'P 1'
#
loop_
_entity.id
_entity.type
_entity.pdbx_description
1 polymer ?
#
loop_
_entity_poly.entity_id
_entity_poly.type
_entity_poly.pdbx_seq_one_letter_code
_entity_poly.pdbx_strand_id
1 'polypeptide(L)'
;MYINDFYLCLSQTRCGHFADDTFIIYNSKKAKTIETVINTELKEVIKWLRLNKLSLNAGKTELIFFHSKKHSIDYEKVYIYFNGVRLNPVDHIKYLGMYIDKFLNWNQHVNNLSKQLSRANGVLSKLRYNASLDICLQVYYAIFFSYLIYGCNLWGLTTEENICKIEILQKKCIRIMTFAPFNSHTNDLFIELGIIKVRDIISMTQLSLVYDFLNECLPSDLMRLFTLSSNVHTVPRELNSTVNRHLYIPKVNTTKYGLDSIRYHCATLWNKMFKTGAVNIDGDEKNNVHLTKIKTKKHFNKTMKKHFLYSYTIDPYLVYY
;
A
#
# COMPACT_ATOMS: atom_id res chain seq x y z
N MET A 1 -26.03 -1.91 -14.42
CA MET A 1 -24.97 -2.71 -13.79
C MET A 1 -25.63 -3.81 -12.97
N TYR A 2 -25.40 -5.05 -13.29
CA TYR A 2 -26.14 -6.20 -12.75
C TYR A 2 -25.94 -6.47 -11.24
N ILE A 3 -24.89 -5.93 -10.62
CA ILE A 3 -24.49 -6.27 -9.24
C ILE A 3 -24.65 -5.08 -8.28
N ASN A 4 -25.31 -4.02 -8.71
CA ASN A 4 -25.30 -2.75 -7.97
C ASN A 4 -26.13 -2.80 -6.67
N ASP A 5 -27.09 -3.72 -6.59
CA ASP A 5 -28.00 -3.93 -5.46
C ASP A 5 -27.60 -5.14 -4.58
N PHE A 6 -26.49 -5.81 -4.89
CA PHE A 6 -25.98 -6.95 -4.14
C PHE A 6 -25.83 -6.67 -2.64
N TYR A 7 -25.36 -5.47 -2.29
CA TYR A 7 -25.18 -5.09 -0.88
C TYR A 7 -26.49 -5.10 -0.07
N LEU A 8 -27.63 -4.98 -0.73
CA LEU A 8 -28.95 -4.99 -0.07
C LEU A 8 -29.33 -6.37 0.50
N CYS A 9 -28.72 -7.44 0.00
CA CYS A 9 -28.96 -8.77 0.57
C CYS A 9 -28.13 -9.06 1.82
N LEU A 10 -27.23 -8.16 2.20
CA LEU A 10 -26.34 -8.29 3.35
C LEU A 10 -26.79 -7.38 4.50
N SER A 11 -26.82 -7.90 5.72
CA SER A 11 -27.31 -7.16 6.90
C SER A 11 -26.23 -6.89 7.93
N GLN A 12 -25.28 -7.80 8.13
CA GLN A 12 -24.26 -7.74 9.17
C GLN A 12 -22.84 -7.70 8.63
N THR A 13 -22.65 -8.03 7.35
CA THR A 13 -21.36 -8.06 6.69
C THR A 13 -21.14 -6.82 5.85
N ARG A 14 -19.91 -6.57 5.48
CA ARG A 14 -19.54 -5.54 4.48
C ARG A 14 -19.11 -6.24 3.21
N CYS A 15 -19.46 -5.67 2.08
CA CYS A 15 -19.01 -6.15 0.78
C CYS A 15 -18.36 -5.03 -0.02
N GLY A 16 -17.61 -5.42 -1.02
CA GLY A 16 -17.10 -4.52 -2.04
C GLY A 16 -16.98 -5.26 -3.37
N HIS A 17 -17.05 -4.48 -4.44
CA HIS A 17 -17.04 -4.98 -5.81
C HIS A 17 -15.99 -4.26 -6.64
N PHE A 18 -15.32 -5.00 -7.48
CA PHE A 18 -14.49 -4.45 -8.54
C PHE A 18 -14.71 -5.29 -9.79
N ALA A 19 -15.43 -4.74 -10.76
CA ALA A 19 -15.92 -5.48 -11.93
C ALA A 19 -16.73 -6.72 -11.51
N ASP A 20 -16.24 -7.92 -11.78
CA ASP A 20 -16.79 -9.22 -11.41
C ASP A 20 -16.27 -9.76 -10.06
N ASP A 21 -15.15 -9.22 -9.57
CA ASP A 21 -14.60 -9.62 -8.28
C ASP A 21 -15.43 -9.03 -7.12
N THR A 22 -15.90 -9.89 -6.24
CA THR A 22 -16.70 -9.52 -5.05
C THR A 22 -16.06 -10.07 -3.79
N PHE A 23 -15.98 -9.26 -2.74
CA PHE A 23 -15.61 -9.75 -1.43
C PHE A 23 -16.68 -9.45 -0.38
N ILE A 24 -16.76 -10.30 0.63
CA ILE A 24 -17.59 -10.12 1.83
C ILE A 24 -16.66 -10.21 3.04
N ILE A 25 -16.77 -9.25 3.96
CA ILE A 25 -15.97 -9.21 5.18
C ILE A 25 -16.87 -9.14 6.40
N TYR A 26 -16.53 -9.95 7.41
CA TYR A 26 -17.09 -9.90 8.74
C TYR A 26 -16.00 -10.02 9.80
N ASN A 27 -16.17 -9.35 10.94
CA ASN A 27 -15.22 -9.42 12.04
C ASN A 27 -15.91 -9.72 13.36
N SER A 28 -15.35 -10.65 14.13
CA SER A 28 -15.83 -10.99 15.47
C SER A 28 -14.68 -11.55 16.31
N LYS A 29 -14.82 -11.44 17.64
CA LYS A 29 -13.90 -12.08 18.60
C LYS A 29 -14.15 -13.59 18.75
N LYS A 30 -15.31 -14.10 18.33
CA LYS A 30 -15.70 -15.50 18.48
C LYS A 30 -15.86 -16.16 17.12
N ALA A 31 -15.11 -17.24 16.89
CA ALA A 31 -15.16 -18.01 15.63
C ALA A 31 -16.58 -18.53 15.32
N LYS A 32 -17.32 -18.99 16.35
CA LYS A 32 -18.69 -19.46 16.19
C LYS A 32 -19.66 -18.38 15.70
N THR A 33 -19.47 -17.13 16.12
CA THR A 33 -20.25 -16.00 15.62
C THR A 33 -19.95 -15.74 14.15
N ILE A 34 -18.67 -15.82 13.75
CA ILE A 34 -18.27 -15.69 12.33
C ILE A 34 -18.97 -16.77 11.51
N GLU A 35 -18.91 -18.04 11.95
CA GLU A 35 -19.56 -19.15 11.27
C GLU A 35 -21.07 -18.92 11.07
N THR A 36 -21.76 -18.55 12.16
CA THR A 36 -23.21 -18.35 12.11
C THR A 36 -23.59 -17.19 11.19
N VAL A 37 -22.94 -16.03 11.33
CA VAL A 37 -23.26 -14.84 10.54
C VAL A 37 -22.94 -15.07 9.07
N ILE A 38 -21.74 -15.54 8.76
CA ILE A 38 -21.34 -15.76 7.35
C ILE A 38 -22.23 -16.78 6.68
N ASN A 39 -22.58 -17.92 7.34
CA ASN A 39 -23.47 -18.90 6.75
C ASN A 39 -24.89 -18.33 6.53
N THR A 40 -25.37 -17.44 7.39
CA THR A 40 -26.67 -16.78 7.22
C THR A 40 -26.64 -15.83 6.02
N GLU A 41 -25.64 -14.98 5.95
CA GLU A 41 -25.46 -14.01 4.86
C GLU A 41 -25.26 -14.72 3.50
N LEU A 42 -24.46 -15.80 3.46
CA LEU A 42 -24.25 -16.57 2.23
C LEU A 42 -25.53 -17.24 1.71
N LYS A 43 -26.50 -17.59 2.58
CA LYS A 43 -27.81 -18.06 2.14
C LYS A 43 -28.60 -16.98 1.40
N GLU A 44 -28.58 -15.75 1.92
CA GLU A 44 -29.23 -14.62 1.25
C GLU A 44 -28.50 -14.23 -0.06
N VAL A 45 -27.19 -14.31 -0.09
CA VAL A 45 -26.39 -14.16 -1.33
C VAL A 45 -26.81 -15.20 -2.38
N ILE A 46 -26.92 -16.46 -2.02
CA ILE A 46 -27.35 -17.54 -2.94
C ILE A 46 -28.76 -17.26 -3.47
N LYS A 47 -29.66 -16.80 -2.62
CA LYS A 47 -31.03 -16.45 -2.99
C LYS A 47 -31.04 -15.28 -3.98
N TRP A 48 -30.26 -14.21 -3.68
CA TRP A 48 -30.11 -13.06 -4.56
C TRP A 48 -29.55 -13.46 -5.94
N LEU A 49 -28.49 -14.30 -5.97
CA LEU A 49 -27.89 -14.81 -7.20
C LEU A 49 -28.92 -15.58 -8.06
N ARG A 50 -29.73 -16.45 -7.44
CA ARG A 50 -30.77 -17.19 -8.14
C ARG A 50 -31.85 -16.30 -8.74
N LEU A 51 -32.29 -15.26 -7.99
CA LEU A 51 -33.26 -14.27 -8.47
C LEU A 51 -32.73 -13.48 -9.68
N ASN A 52 -31.45 -13.17 -9.67
CA ASN A 52 -30.77 -12.46 -10.76
C ASN A 52 -30.27 -13.38 -11.88
N LYS A 53 -30.60 -14.69 -11.85
CA LYS A 53 -30.14 -15.70 -12.83
C LYS A 53 -28.61 -15.76 -12.98
N LEU A 54 -27.89 -15.49 -11.89
CA LEU A 54 -26.44 -15.57 -11.82
C LEU A 54 -26.03 -16.89 -11.15
N SER A 55 -24.98 -17.50 -11.68
CA SER A 55 -24.35 -18.68 -11.07
C SER A 55 -22.95 -18.30 -10.58
N LEU A 56 -22.66 -18.59 -9.33
CA LEU A 56 -21.34 -18.38 -8.76
C LEU A 56 -20.53 -19.68 -8.86
N ASN A 57 -19.29 -19.55 -9.27
CA ASN A 57 -18.36 -20.67 -9.31
C ASN A 57 -17.78 -20.91 -7.91
N ALA A 58 -18.33 -21.89 -7.17
CA ALA A 58 -17.83 -22.24 -5.85
C ALA A 58 -16.34 -22.62 -5.83
N GLY A 59 -15.80 -23.15 -6.92
CA GLY A 59 -14.39 -23.51 -7.05
C GLY A 59 -13.44 -22.31 -7.17
N LYS A 60 -13.98 -21.11 -7.45
CA LYS A 60 -13.21 -19.84 -7.45
C LYS A 60 -13.45 -19.00 -6.21
N THR A 61 -14.36 -19.45 -5.31
CA THR A 61 -14.64 -18.73 -4.07
C THR A 61 -13.67 -19.18 -3.00
N GLU A 62 -12.86 -18.25 -2.51
CA GLU A 62 -11.84 -18.49 -1.49
C GLU A 62 -12.26 -17.90 -0.15
N LEU A 63 -11.95 -18.61 0.94
CA LEU A 63 -12.17 -18.19 2.32
C LEU A 63 -10.84 -17.95 3.00
N ILE A 64 -10.66 -16.78 3.60
CA ILE A 64 -9.46 -16.47 4.39
C ILE A 64 -9.83 -15.90 5.76
N PHE A 65 -9.15 -16.33 6.80
CA PHE A 65 -9.28 -15.78 8.15
C PHE A 65 -8.06 -14.92 8.49
N PHE A 66 -8.27 -13.63 8.65
CA PHE A 66 -7.22 -12.73 9.13
C PHE A 66 -7.16 -12.77 10.65
N HIS A 67 -5.99 -13.10 11.19
CA HIS A 67 -5.77 -13.15 12.64
C HIS A 67 -4.30 -12.91 13.00
N SER A 68 -4.06 -12.57 14.28
CA SER A 68 -2.68 -12.44 14.76
C SER A 68 -2.04 -13.82 14.96
N LYS A 69 -0.72 -13.91 14.84
CA LYS A 69 0.02 -15.16 15.13
C LYS A 69 -0.14 -15.64 16.58
N LYS A 70 -0.51 -14.74 17.50
CA LYS A 70 -0.73 -15.07 18.93
C LYS A 70 -2.08 -15.75 19.19
N HIS A 71 -3.04 -15.61 18.26
CA HIS A 71 -4.36 -16.23 18.36
C HIS A 71 -4.48 -17.30 17.30
N SER A 72 -4.31 -18.56 17.71
CA SER A 72 -4.62 -19.69 16.83
C SER A 72 -6.14 -19.81 16.70
N ILE A 73 -6.63 -19.88 15.47
CA ILE A 73 -7.99 -20.27 15.17
C ILE A 73 -7.97 -21.74 14.79
N ASP A 74 -8.78 -22.53 15.48
CA ASP A 74 -9.00 -23.92 15.10
C ASP A 74 -9.98 -23.94 13.89
N TYR A 75 -9.41 -23.87 12.71
CA TYR A 75 -10.18 -23.81 11.45
C TYR A 75 -10.97 -25.08 11.20
N GLU A 76 -10.55 -26.22 11.77
CA GLU A 76 -11.26 -27.49 11.62
C GLU A 76 -12.65 -27.44 12.27
N LYS A 77 -12.81 -26.56 13.25
CA LYS A 77 -14.08 -26.34 13.96
C LYS A 77 -14.95 -25.22 13.40
N VAL A 78 -14.55 -24.58 12.30
CA VAL A 78 -15.33 -23.53 11.64
C VAL A 78 -15.83 -24.04 10.29
N TYR A 79 -17.14 -24.13 10.15
CA TYR A 79 -17.81 -24.71 8.99
C TYR A 79 -18.56 -23.62 8.22
N ILE A 80 -17.99 -23.18 7.10
CA ILE A 80 -18.65 -22.23 6.19
C ILE A 80 -19.01 -22.94 4.91
N TYR A 81 -20.27 -22.82 4.52
CA TYR A 81 -20.82 -23.47 3.34
C TYR A 81 -21.32 -22.47 2.33
N PHE A 82 -20.97 -22.69 1.07
CA PHE A 82 -21.53 -21.94 -0.04
C PHE A 82 -22.19 -22.91 -1.02
N ASN A 83 -23.50 -22.74 -1.23
CA ASN A 83 -24.32 -23.62 -2.08
C ASN A 83 -24.15 -25.14 -1.80
N GLY A 84 -24.07 -25.52 -0.52
CA GLY A 84 -23.88 -26.91 -0.07
C GLY A 84 -22.42 -27.40 -0.09
N VAL A 85 -21.48 -26.64 -0.64
CA VAL A 85 -20.06 -26.97 -0.66
C VAL A 85 -19.34 -26.26 0.51
N ARG A 86 -18.58 -27.05 1.29
CA ARG A 86 -17.73 -26.48 2.35
C ARG A 86 -16.59 -25.66 1.74
N LEU A 87 -16.46 -24.40 2.17
CA LEU A 87 -15.32 -23.57 1.84
C LEU A 87 -14.17 -23.87 2.81
N ASN A 88 -13.06 -24.34 2.28
CA ASN A 88 -11.85 -24.57 3.09
C ASN A 88 -11.04 -23.28 3.15
N PRO A 89 -10.58 -22.89 4.36
CA PRO A 89 -9.73 -21.71 4.51
C PRO A 89 -8.40 -21.88 3.77
N VAL A 90 -7.97 -20.80 3.13
CA VAL A 90 -6.65 -20.72 2.47
C VAL A 90 -5.71 -19.80 3.24
N ASP A 91 -4.40 -20.03 3.09
CA ASP A 91 -3.39 -19.22 3.78
C ASP A 91 -3.15 -17.85 3.13
N HIS A 92 -3.48 -17.71 1.85
CA HIS A 92 -3.39 -16.48 1.09
C HIS A 92 -4.38 -16.48 -0.07
N ILE A 93 -4.85 -15.31 -0.44
CA ILE A 93 -5.71 -15.07 -1.60
C ILE A 93 -5.03 -14.11 -2.58
N LYS A 94 -5.43 -14.20 -3.84
CA LYS A 94 -5.06 -13.20 -4.85
C LYS A 94 -6.28 -12.31 -5.13
N TYR A 95 -6.22 -11.06 -4.70
CA TYR A 95 -7.28 -10.08 -4.94
C TYR A 95 -6.72 -8.85 -5.64
N LEU A 96 -7.33 -8.44 -6.75
CA LEU A 96 -6.90 -7.31 -7.59
C LEU A 96 -5.40 -7.32 -7.88
N GLY A 97 -4.83 -8.49 -8.21
CA GLY A 97 -3.39 -8.62 -8.52
C GLY A 97 -2.45 -8.68 -7.31
N MET A 98 -2.94 -8.46 -6.10
CA MET A 98 -2.16 -8.53 -4.87
C MET A 98 -2.38 -9.87 -4.15
N TYR A 99 -1.30 -10.45 -3.60
CA TYR A 99 -1.38 -11.62 -2.73
C TYR A 99 -1.47 -11.16 -1.28
N ILE A 100 -2.57 -11.50 -0.62
CA ILE A 100 -2.86 -11.12 0.76
C ILE A 100 -2.84 -12.39 1.60
N ASP A 101 -1.92 -12.48 2.54
CA ASP A 101 -1.80 -13.62 3.46
C ASP A 101 -2.57 -13.38 4.77
N LYS A 102 -2.96 -14.46 5.45
CA LYS A 102 -3.76 -14.44 6.68
C LYS A 102 -3.17 -13.61 7.84
N PHE A 103 -1.86 -13.35 7.80
CA PHE A 103 -1.16 -12.55 8.80
C PHE A 103 -0.79 -11.14 8.31
N LEU A 104 -1.15 -10.78 7.08
CA LEU A 104 -0.82 -9.51 6.43
C LEU A 104 0.70 -9.23 6.42
N ASN A 105 1.53 -10.27 6.21
CA ASN A 105 2.98 -10.14 6.17
C ASN A 105 3.52 -9.74 4.80
N TRP A 106 2.71 -9.89 3.76
CA TRP A 106 3.05 -9.57 2.36
C TRP A 106 4.15 -10.46 1.76
N ASN A 107 4.59 -11.51 2.44
CA ASN A 107 5.70 -12.36 1.97
C ASN A 107 5.42 -12.95 0.58
N GLN A 108 4.21 -13.50 0.38
CA GLN A 108 3.83 -14.08 -0.90
C GLN A 108 3.76 -13.03 -2.01
N HIS A 109 3.25 -11.84 -1.68
CA HIS A 109 3.22 -10.73 -2.63
C HIS A 109 4.62 -10.27 -3.03
N VAL A 110 5.50 -10.04 -2.07
CA VAL A 110 6.90 -9.62 -2.31
C VAL A 110 7.67 -10.68 -3.11
N ASN A 111 7.46 -11.97 -2.83
CA ASN A 111 8.08 -13.03 -3.62
C ASN A 111 7.61 -13.02 -5.07
N ASN A 112 6.32 -12.78 -5.33
CA ASN A 112 5.80 -12.63 -6.68
C ASN A 112 6.32 -11.36 -7.36
N LEU A 113 6.31 -10.22 -6.65
CA LEU A 113 6.86 -8.96 -7.12
C LEU A 113 8.33 -9.11 -7.50
N SER A 114 9.14 -9.78 -6.65
CA SER A 114 10.56 -10.05 -6.94
C SER A 114 10.76 -10.82 -8.24
N LYS A 115 9.88 -11.79 -8.53
CA LYS A 115 9.93 -12.52 -9.82
C LYS A 115 9.61 -11.60 -11.00
N GLN A 116 8.63 -10.71 -10.87
CA GLN A 116 8.25 -9.74 -11.92
C GLN A 116 9.39 -8.73 -12.15
N LEU A 117 9.96 -8.17 -11.08
CA LEU A 117 11.09 -7.24 -11.17
C LEU A 117 12.35 -7.91 -11.76
N SER A 118 12.61 -9.18 -11.43
CA SER A 118 13.71 -9.95 -12.04
C SER A 118 13.52 -10.16 -13.54
N ARG A 119 12.28 -10.40 -13.98
CA ARG A 119 11.97 -10.49 -15.43
C ARG A 119 12.17 -9.13 -16.12
N ALA A 120 11.73 -8.02 -15.49
CA ALA A 120 11.96 -6.68 -16.00
C ALA A 120 13.46 -6.37 -16.14
N ASN A 121 14.28 -6.78 -15.14
CA ASN A 121 15.74 -6.69 -15.23
C ASN A 121 16.31 -7.50 -16.40
N GLY A 122 15.75 -8.67 -16.69
CA GLY A 122 16.12 -9.47 -17.85
C GLY A 122 15.81 -8.77 -19.18
N VAL A 123 14.67 -8.10 -19.28
CA VAL A 123 14.31 -7.29 -20.47
C VAL A 123 15.30 -6.14 -20.64
N LEU A 124 15.52 -5.35 -19.59
CA LEU A 124 16.44 -4.21 -19.61
C LEU A 124 17.89 -4.64 -19.92
N SER A 125 18.32 -5.79 -19.42
CA SER A 125 19.66 -6.33 -19.67
C SER A 125 19.90 -6.63 -21.16
N LYS A 126 18.88 -7.04 -21.89
CA LYS A 126 18.96 -7.26 -23.34
C LYS A 126 18.82 -5.95 -24.10
N LEU A 127 17.91 -5.08 -23.66
CA LEU A 127 17.58 -3.83 -24.33
C LEU A 127 18.76 -2.85 -24.35
N ARG A 128 19.51 -2.76 -23.23
CA ARG A 128 20.59 -1.78 -23.05
C ARG A 128 21.68 -1.79 -24.12
N TYR A 129 21.87 -2.90 -24.84
CA TYR A 129 22.88 -3.03 -25.90
C TYR A 129 22.41 -2.44 -27.24
N ASN A 130 21.08 -2.27 -27.41
CA ASN A 130 20.47 -1.88 -28.67
C ASN A 130 19.62 -0.61 -28.56
N ALA A 131 19.58 0.02 -27.38
CA ALA A 131 18.76 1.20 -27.13
C ALA A 131 19.51 2.25 -26.33
N SER A 132 19.14 3.51 -26.50
CA SER A 132 19.67 4.61 -25.69
C SER A 132 19.23 4.51 -24.24
N LEU A 133 19.93 5.21 -23.36
CA LEU A 133 19.58 5.29 -21.95
C LEU A 133 18.15 5.82 -21.73
N ASP A 134 17.72 6.80 -22.53
CA ASP A 134 16.36 7.37 -22.45
C ASP A 134 15.29 6.32 -22.74
N ILE A 135 15.52 5.45 -23.71
CA ILE A 135 14.61 4.33 -24.02
C ILE A 135 14.61 3.33 -22.85
N CYS A 136 15.77 3.01 -22.29
CA CYS A 136 15.87 2.15 -21.11
C CYS A 136 15.12 2.75 -19.92
N LEU A 137 15.19 4.07 -19.69
CA LEU A 137 14.43 4.77 -18.65
C LEU A 137 12.91 4.69 -18.90
N GLN A 138 12.47 4.87 -20.13
CA GLN A 138 11.04 4.69 -20.48
C GLN A 138 10.56 3.29 -20.16
N VAL A 139 11.32 2.26 -20.51
CA VAL A 139 11.01 0.86 -20.19
C VAL A 139 11.08 0.58 -18.68
N TYR A 140 12.04 1.18 -17.97
CA TYR A 140 12.07 1.13 -16.50
C TYR A 140 10.76 1.64 -15.89
N TYR A 141 10.29 2.81 -16.28
CA TYR A 141 9.05 3.37 -15.76
C TYR A 141 7.81 2.57 -16.20
N ALA A 142 7.80 2.05 -17.42
CA ALA A 142 6.67 1.30 -17.95
C ALA A 142 6.52 -0.09 -17.30
N ILE A 143 7.61 -0.78 -17.00
CA ILE A 143 7.56 -2.17 -16.51
C ILE A 143 8.02 -2.26 -15.06
N PHE A 144 9.27 -1.88 -14.75
CA PHE A 144 9.84 -2.07 -13.42
C PHE A 144 9.11 -1.21 -12.37
N PHE A 145 9.01 0.09 -12.61
CA PHE A 145 8.41 1.04 -11.70
C PHE A 145 6.90 0.81 -11.54
N SER A 146 6.20 0.44 -12.61
CA SER A 146 4.75 0.17 -12.55
C SER A 146 4.43 -1.02 -11.64
N TYR A 147 5.22 -2.10 -11.68
CA TYR A 147 5.09 -3.20 -10.74
C TYR A 147 5.39 -2.77 -9.30
N LEU A 148 6.44 -1.96 -9.12
CA LEU A 148 6.89 -1.49 -7.83
C LEU A 148 5.85 -0.60 -7.12
N ILE A 149 5.23 0.33 -7.85
CA ILE A 149 4.30 1.30 -7.27
C ILE A 149 2.91 0.71 -7.01
N TYR A 150 2.55 -0.40 -7.69
CA TYR A 150 1.24 -1.00 -7.53
C TYR A 150 1.03 -1.55 -6.12
N GLY A 151 -0.01 -1.02 -5.44
CA GLY A 151 -0.32 -1.39 -4.05
C GLY A 151 0.77 -1.05 -3.02
N CYS A 152 1.74 -0.20 -3.37
CA CYS A 152 2.90 0.14 -2.56
C CYS A 152 2.53 0.66 -1.15
N ASN A 153 1.41 1.36 -1.02
CA ASN A 153 0.89 1.81 0.28
C ASN A 153 0.52 0.66 1.23
N LEU A 154 0.26 -0.53 0.70
CA LEU A 154 -0.12 -1.71 1.47
C LEU A 154 1.09 -2.63 1.71
N TRP A 155 1.72 -3.14 0.64
CA TRP A 155 2.83 -4.07 0.77
C TRP A 155 4.12 -3.40 1.27
N GLY A 156 4.26 -2.09 1.09
CA GLY A 156 5.40 -1.32 1.59
C GLY A 156 5.52 -1.28 3.13
N LEU A 157 4.47 -1.71 3.85
CA LEU A 157 4.48 -1.91 5.31
C LEU A 157 4.90 -3.34 5.71
N THR A 158 5.63 -4.01 4.85
CA THR A 158 6.17 -5.36 5.08
C THR A 158 7.43 -5.33 5.96
N THR A 159 8.04 -6.50 6.18
CA THR A 159 9.28 -6.62 6.96
C THR A 159 10.48 -6.02 6.23
N GLU A 160 11.46 -5.57 7.01
CA GLU A 160 12.73 -5.02 6.50
C GLU A 160 13.42 -5.97 5.51
N GLU A 161 13.43 -7.28 5.81
CA GLU A 161 13.98 -8.29 4.91
C GLU A 161 13.34 -8.27 3.52
N ASN A 162 12.02 -8.09 3.46
CA ASN A 162 11.28 -8.01 2.20
C ASN A 162 11.60 -6.73 1.43
N ILE A 163 11.74 -5.59 2.12
CA ILE A 163 12.15 -4.34 1.49
C ILE A 163 13.56 -4.48 0.91
N CYS A 164 14.51 -5.04 1.66
CA CYS A 164 15.88 -5.28 1.18
C CYS A 164 15.91 -6.14 -0.10
N LYS A 165 15.07 -7.18 -0.20
CA LYS A 165 14.98 -7.99 -1.43
C LYS A 165 14.61 -7.13 -2.66
N ILE A 166 13.67 -6.23 -2.51
CA ILE A 166 13.24 -5.33 -3.60
C ILE A 166 14.32 -4.29 -3.91
N GLU A 167 14.98 -3.72 -2.89
CA GLU A 167 16.09 -2.77 -3.09
C GLU A 167 17.24 -3.37 -3.88
N ILE A 168 17.62 -4.61 -3.59
CA ILE A 168 18.68 -5.33 -4.34
C ILE A 168 18.30 -5.42 -5.82
N LEU A 169 17.03 -5.72 -6.12
CA LEU A 169 16.56 -5.80 -7.50
C LEU A 169 16.55 -4.43 -8.19
N GLN A 170 16.19 -3.36 -7.47
CA GLN A 170 16.25 -2.00 -8.02
C GLN A 170 17.70 -1.57 -8.27
N LYS A 171 18.62 -1.77 -7.31
CA LYS A 171 20.05 -1.48 -7.48
C LYS A 171 20.64 -2.24 -8.67
N LYS A 172 20.24 -3.51 -8.85
CA LYS A 172 20.63 -4.30 -10.03
C LYS A 172 20.09 -3.68 -11.31
N CYS A 173 18.84 -3.22 -11.33
CA CYS A 173 18.23 -2.54 -12.47
C CYS A 173 19.01 -1.29 -12.89
N ILE A 174 19.35 -0.44 -11.92
CA ILE A 174 20.13 0.78 -12.15
C ILE A 174 21.49 0.46 -12.79
N ARG A 175 22.24 -0.49 -12.21
CA ARG A 175 23.55 -0.90 -12.79
C ARG A 175 23.41 -1.46 -14.19
N ILE A 176 22.35 -2.20 -14.48
CA ILE A 176 22.07 -2.72 -15.82
C ILE A 176 21.94 -1.57 -16.80
N MET A 177 21.12 -0.57 -16.52
CA MET A 177 20.87 0.55 -17.43
C MET A 177 22.12 1.43 -17.67
N THR A 178 22.96 1.60 -16.66
CA THR A 178 24.16 2.45 -16.71
C THR A 178 25.45 1.70 -17.09
N PHE A 179 25.39 0.40 -17.41
CA PHE A 179 26.57 -0.44 -17.61
C PHE A 179 27.58 -0.44 -16.45
N ALA A 180 27.12 -0.06 -15.25
CA ALA A 180 27.98 -0.01 -14.07
C ALA A 180 28.35 -1.42 -13.59
N PRO A 181 29.57 -1.60 -13.03
CA PRO A 181 30.00 -2.86 -12.42
C PRO A 181 29.06 -3.36 -11.33
N PHE A 182 28.99 -4.67 -11.16
CA PHE A 182 28.06 -5.30 -10.20
C PHE A 182 28.23 -4.81 -8.75
N ASN A 183 29.46 -4.50 -8.34
CA ASN A 183 29.81 -4.05 -6.99
C ASN A 183 29.86 -2.53 -6.82
N SER A 184 29.58 -1.74 -7.88
CA SER A 184 29.61 -0.27 -7.79
C SER A 184 28.56 0.27 -6.83
N HIS A 185 28.89 1.35 -6.14
CA HIS A 185 27.90 2.13 -5.40
C HIS A 185 26.83 2.69 -6.35
N THR A 186 25.60 2.76 -5.88
CA THR A 186 24.47 3.13 -6.74
C THR A 186 23.90 4.51 -6.44
N ASN A 187 24.33 5.19 -5.36
CA ASN A 187 23.74 6.48 -4.99
C ASN A 187 23.86 7.52 -6.11
N ASP A 188 25.06 7.68 -6.66
CA ASP A 188 25.32 8.66 -7.73
C ASP A 188 24.51 8.30 -8.99
N LEU A 189 24.36 7.02 -9.28
CA LEU A 189 23.55 6.53 -10.40
C LEU A 189 22.06 6.84 -10.21
N PHE A 190 21.53 6.76 -8.98
CA PHE A 190 20.15 7.15 -8.68
C PHE A 190 19.93 8.65 -8.90
N ILE A 191 20.90 9.48 -8.50
CA ILE A 191 20.89 10.93 -8.70
C ILE A 191 20.94 11.27 -10.20
N GLU A 192 21.91 10.70 -10.91
CA GLU A 192 22.12 10.92 -12.36
C GLU A 192 20.87 10.55 -13.16
N LEU A 193 20.26 9.40 -12.88
CA LEU A 193 19.05 8.95 -13.56
C LEU A 193 17.77 9.65 -13.06
N GLY A 194 17.85 10.42 -11.99
CA GLY A 194 16.69 11.02 -11.35
C GLY A 194 15.66 10.00 -10.87
N ILE A 195 16.11 8.84 -10.41
CA ILE A 195 15.28 7.76 -9.87
C ILE A 195 15.37 7.76 -8.35
N ILE A 196 14.24 7.66 -7.66
CA ILE A 196 14.21 7.54 -6.20
C ILE A 196 14.26 6.08 -5.76
N LYS A 197 14.87 5.81 -4.59
CA LYS A 197 15.02 4.48 -4.01
C LYS A 197 13.67 3.90 -3.58
N VAL A 198 13.58 2.57 -3.45
CA VAL A 198 12.34 1.86 -3.05
C VAL A 198 11.72 2.43 -1.79
N ARG A 199 12.51 2.69 -0.75
CA ARG A 199 12.03 3.24 0.53
C ARG A 199 11.37 4.61 0.35
N ASP A 200 11.97 5.44 -0.48
CA ASP A 200 11.45 6.78 -0.74
C ASP A 200 10.23 6.74 -1.67
N ILE A 201 10.12 5.73 -2.56
CA ILE A 201 8.90 5.45 -3.32
C ILE A 201 7.76 5.11 -2.36
N ILE A 202 8.00 4.23 -1.38
CA ILE A 202 7.03 3.87 -0.35
C ILE A 202 6.61 5.12 0.43
N SER A 203 7.58 5.88 0.95
CA SER A 203 7.33 7.12 1.68
C SER A 203 6.56 8.15 0.83
N MET A 204 6.93 8.32 -0.42
CA MET A 204 6.26 9.25 -1.35
C MET A 204 4.80 8.86 -1.59
N THR A 205 4.51 7.57 -1.77
CA THR A 205 3.12 7.11 -1.97
C THR A 205 2.27 7.30 -0.73
N GLN A 206 2.85 7.08 0.46
CA GLN A 206 2.19 7.31 1.75
C GLN A 206 1.93 8.80 1.99
N LEU A 207 2.91 9.66 1.75
CA LEU A 207 2.76 11.12 1.84
C LEU A 207 1.73 11.63 0.83
N SER A 208 1.70 11.07 -0.38
CA SER A 208 0.70 11.39 -1.40
C SER A 208 -0.73 11.02 -0.96
N LEU A 209 -0.90 9.91 -0.23
CA LEU A 209 -2.18 9.51 0.34
C LEU A 209 -2.66 10.51 1.41
N VAL A 210 -1.75 10.98 2.27
CA VAL A 210 -2.07 12.01 3.27
C VAL A 210 -2.38 13.34 2.59
N TYR A 211 -1.64 13.70 1.54
CA TYR A 211 -1.94 14.90 0.74
C TYR A 211 -3.36 14.86 0.16
N ASP A 212 -3.75 13.72 -0.40
CA ASP A 212 -5.11 13.51 -0.92
C ASP A 212 -6.18 13.62 0.18
N PHE A 213 -5.90 13.08 1.38
CA PHE A 213 -6.76 13.23 2.55
C PHE A 213 -6.95 14.70 2.93
N LEU A 214 -5.87 15.46 3.04
CA LEU A 214 -5.90 16.87 3.43
C LEU A 214 -6.58 17.80 2.42
N ASN A 215 -6.67 17.36 1.17
CA ASN A 215 -7.35 18.08 0.09
C ASN A 215 -8.71 17.46 -0.28
N GLU A 216 -9.26 16.57 0.58
CA GLU A 216 -10.58 15.95 0.40
C GLU A 216 -10.74 15.20 -0.93
N CYS A 217 -9.63 14.68 -1.47
CA CYS A 217 -9.59 13.95 -2.73
C CYS A 217 -9.75 12.43 -2.57
N LEU A 218 -9.88 11.92 -1.34
CA LEU A 218 -10.09 10.51 -1.08
C LEU A 218 -11.59 10.14 -1.10
N PRO A 219 -11.92 8.89 -1.50
CA PRO A 219 -13.26 8.34 -1.29
C PRO A 219 -13.68 8.40 0.18
N SER A 220 -14.98 8.56 0.45
CA SER A 220 -15.54 8.75 1.79
C SER A 220 -15.09 7.72 2.83
N ASP A 221 -14.97 6.44 2.42
CA ASP A 221 -14.51 5.38 3.31
C ASP A 221 -13.04 5.52 3.70
N LEU A 222 -12.20 6.03 2.79
CA LEU A 222 -10.78 6.27 3.05
C LEU A 222 -10.55 7.56 3.85
N MET A 223 -11.47 8.53 3.82
CA MET A 223 -11.39 9.71 4.68
C MET A 223 -11.37 9.37 6.17
N ARG A 224 -11.87 8.20 6.55
CA ARG A 224 -11.84 7.72 7.95
C ARG A 224 -10.48 7.20 8.40
N LEU A 225 -9.52 7.07 7.48
CA LEU A 225 -8.16 6.59 7.82
C LEU A 225 -7.41 7.57 8.71
N PHE A 226 -7.60 8.87 8.53
CA PHE A 226 -6.86 9.89 9.23
C PHE A 226 -7.78 10.85 9.99
N THR A 227 -7.20 11.54 10.97
CA THR A 227 -7.87 12.58 11.76
C THR A 227 -6.88 13.72 11.97
N LEU A 228 -7.30 14.96 11.80
CA LEU A 228 -6.47 16.12 12.12
C LEU A 228 -6.28 16.22 13.64
N SER A 229 -5.09 16.59 14.08
CA SER A 229 -4.81 16.81 15.51
C SER A 229 -5.70 17.89 16.12
N SER A 230 -6.07 18.90 15.34
CA SER A 230 -7.02 19.96 15.75
C SER A 230 -8.41 19.44 16.10
N ASN A 231 -8.82 18.30 15.53
CA ASN A 231 -10.16 17.73 15.78
C ASN A 231 -10.19 16.85 17.05
N VAL A 232 -9.04 16.53 17.62
CA VAL A 232 -8.92 15.65 18.80
C VAL A 232 -8.56 16.45 20.05
N HIS A 233 -7.79 17.52 19.89
CA HIS A 233 -7.31 18.35 20.99
C HIS A 233 -7.92 19.73 20.91
N THR A 234 -8.85 20.05 21.81
CA THR A 234 -9.35 21.41 22.05
C THR A 234 -8.27 22.19 22.82
N VAL A 235 -7.34 22.79 22.11
CA VAL A 235 -6.30 23.64 22.72
C VAL A 235 -6.62 25.10 22.41
N PRO A 236 -6.68 26.02 23.44
CA PRO A 236 -7.04 27.42 23.26
C PRO A 236 -6.01 28.27 22.52
N ARG A 237 -4.88 27.72 22.15
CA ARG A 237 -3.80 28.41 21.40
C ARG A 237 -3.57 27.74 20.07
N GLU A 238 -3.41 28.52 19.02
CA GLU A 238 -2.88 28.07 17.72
C GLU A 238 -1.45 27.52 17.93
N LEU A 239 -1.36 26.23 18.11
CA LEU A 239 -0.08 25.53 18.10
C LEU A 239 0.39 25.34 16.66
N ASN A 240 1.69 25.29 16.46
CA ASN A 240 2.28 24.97 15.15
C ASN A 240 1.69 23.71 14.50
N SER A 241 1.19 22.77 15.32
CA SER A 241 0.50 21.56 14.88
C SER A 241 -0.83 21.81 14.14
N THR A 242 -1.58 22.87 14.50
CA THR A 242 -2.85 23.22 13.81
C THR A 242 -2.57 23.95 12.51
N VAL A 243 -1.60 24.87 12.50
CA VAL A 243 -1.17 25.61 11.29
C VAL A 243 -0.56 24.66 10.26
N ASN A 244 0.20 23.66 10.70
CA ASN A 244 0.93 22.73 9.84
C ASN A 244 0.10 21.52 9.41
N ARG A 245 -1.21 21.46 9.69
CA ARG A 245 -2.11 20.35 9.35
C ARG A 245 -1.57 18.98 9.82
N HIS A 246 -1.08 18.92 11.07
CA HIS A 246 -0.60 17.67 11.66
C HIS A 246 -1.74 16.67 11.85
N LEU A 247 -1.42 15.40 11.68
CA LEU A 247 -2.34 14.29 11.88
C LEU A 247 -2.26 13.76 13.31
N TYR A 248 -3.40 13.34 13.84
CA TYR A 248 -3.45 12.61 15.11
C TYR A 248 -2.80 11.23 14.94
N ILE A 249 -1.83 10.94 15.80
CA ILE A 249 -1.17 9.63 15.85
C ILE A 249 -1.90 8.79 16.89
N PRO A 250 -2.60 7.71 16.50
CA PRO A 250 -3.34 6.88 17.45
C PRO A 250 -2.38 6.14 18.41
N LYS A 251 -2.78 5.98 19.66
CA LYS A 251 -2.08 5.08 20.58
C LYS A 251 -2.27 3.64 20.14
N VAL A 252 -1.17 2.91 19.99
CA VAL A 252 -1.19 1.52 19.53
C VAL A 252 -0.41 0.63 20.48
N ASN A 253 -0.92 -0.59 20.73
CA ASN A 253 -0.36 -1.54 21.69
C ASN A 253 0.31 -2.74 21.00
N THR A 254 0.37 -2.76 19.67
CA THR A 254 0.93 -3.86 18.88
C THR A 254 1.85 -3.33 17.81
N THR A 255 2.93 -4.05 17.51
CA THR A 255 3.84 -3.69 16.42
C THR A 255 3.15 -3.91 15.09
N LYS A 256 2.84 -5.16 14.74
CA LYS A 256 2.36 -5.55 13.41
C LYS A 256 1.04 -4.90 12.99
N TYR A 257 0.05 -4.88 13.86
CA TYR A 257 -1.30 -4.35 13.54
C TYR A 257 -1.52 -2.92 14.04
N GLY A 258 -0.54 -2.36 14.71
CA GLY A 258 -0.53 -1.00 15.25
C GLY A 258 0.49 -0.12 14.56
N LEU A 259 1.77 -0.28 14.91
CA LEU A 259 2.86 0.54 14.35
C LEU A 259 3.00 0.39 12.84
N ASP A 260 2.89 -0.86 12.31
CA ASP A 260 2.96 -1.15 10.87
C ASP A 260 1.62 -0.89 10.15
N SER A 261 0.63 -0.25 10.80
CA SER A 261 -0.60 0.12 10.12
C SER A 261 -0.40 1.38 9.28
N ILE A 262 -1.06 1.43 8.12
CA ILE A 262 -1.02 2.60 7.22
C ILE A 262 -1.42 3.89 7.96
N ARG A 263 -2.41 3.80 8.85
CA ARG A 263 -2.90 4.92 9.64
C ARG A 263 -1.83 5.53 10.55
N TYR A 264 -1.10 4.68 11.27
CA TYR A 264 -0.04 5.11 12.19
C TYR A 264 1.19 5.60 11.40
N HIS A 265 1.63 4.79 10.45
CA HIS A 265 2.86 5.05 9.69
C HIS A 265 2.77 6.33 8.86
N CYS A 266 1.69 6.52 8.10
CA CYS A 266 1.48 7.74 7.31
C CYS A 266 1.38 8.99 8.18
N ALA A 267 0.66 8.93 9.33
CA ALA A 267 0.55 10.07 10.22
C ALA A 267 1.90 10.45 10.84
N THR A 268 2.68 9.46 11.27
CA THR A 268 4.02 9.68 11.84
C THR A 268 4.97 10.25 10.80
N LEU A 269 4.99 9.67 9.60
CA LEU A 269 5.83 10.13 8.50
C LEU A 269 5.47 11.56 8.09
N TRP A 270 4.17 11.88 7.95
CA TRP A 270 3.71 13.22 7.61
C TRP A 270 4.14 14.24 8.65
N ASN A 271 3.86 13.98 9.92
CA ASN A 271 4.20 14.92 10.99
C ASN A 271 5.71 15.13 11.13
N LYS A 272 6.52 14.09 10.84
CA LYS A 272 7.99 14.19 10.82
C LYS A 272 8.47 15.06 9.66
N MET A 273 7.96 14.81 8.45
CA MET A 273 8.39 15.53 7.24
C MET A 273 7.97 17.00 7.22
N PHE A 274 6.78 17.29 7.74
CA PHE A 274 6.20 18.63 7.68
C PHE A 274 6.15 19.31 9.06
N LYS A 275 7.11 19.01 9.92
CA LYS A 275 7.20 19.62 11.27
C LYS A 275 7.17 21.14 11.24
N THR A 276 7.79 21.77 10.24
CA THR A 276 7.82 23.21 10.01
C THR A 276 6.80 23.71 8.99
N GLY A 277 5.93 22.81 8.46
CA GLY A 277 4.99 23.14 7.38
C GLY A 277 5.63 23.30 5.99
N ALA A 278 6.93 23.05 5.86
CA ALA A 278 7.68 23.17 4.61
C ALA A 278 8.64 22.01 4.40
N VAL A 279 9.02 21.78 3.15
CA VAL A 279 10.00 20.77 2.73
C VAL A 279 11.19 21.46 2.10
N ASN A 280 12.38 21.14 2.56
CA ASN A 280 13.63 21.55 1.95
C ASN A 280 13.92 20.71 0.69
N ILE A 281 14.26 21.35 -0.42
CA ILE A 281 14.46 20.66 -1.71
C ILE A 281 15.90 20.71 -2.24
N ASP A 282 16.76 21.57 -1.68
CA ASP A 282 18.14 21.78 -2.16
C ASP A 282 19.14 22.23 -1.09
N GLY A 283 18.72 22.24 0.19
CA GLY A 283 19.58 22.62 1.31
C GLY A 283 19.63 24.12 1.63
N ASP A 284 19.12 24.98 0.77
CA ASP A 284 18.95 26.38 1.09
C ASP A 284 17.59 26.59 1.78
N GLU A 285 17.60 27.16 3.00
CA GLU A 285 16.37 27.47 3.74
C GLU A 285 15.45 28.43 2.97
N LYS A 286 16.00 29.26 2.09
CA LYS A 286 15.26 30.18 1.23
C LYS A 286 14.40 29.45 0.19
N ASN A 287 14.78 28.23 -0.19
CA ASN A 287 14.11 27.40 -1.16
C ASN A 287 13.14 26.37 -0.53
N ASN A 288 12.82 26.56 0.75
CA ASN A 288 11.79 25.74 1.40
C ASN A 288 10.43 25.91 0.73
N VAL A 289 9.85 24.78 0.31
CA VAL A 289 8.51 24.76 -0.30
C VAL A 289 7.46 24.51 0.77
N HIS A 290 6.68 25.53 1.11
CA HIS A 290 5.57 25.41 2.04
C HIS A 290 4.39 24.64 1.44
N LEU A 291 3.74 23.79 2.27
CA LEU A 291 2.55 23.02 1.86
C LEU A 291 1.44 23.91 1.28
N THR A 292 1.28 25.12 1.79
CA THR A 292 0.29 26.10 1.32
C THR A 292 0.51 26.55 -0.13
N LYS A 293 1.74 26.44 -0.65
CA LYS A 293 2.08 26.79 -2.03
C LYS A 293 1.86 25.62 -3.01
N ILE A 294 1.64 24.41 -2.50
CA ILE A 294 1.45 23.20 -3.31
C ILE A 294 -0.04 23.02 -3.61
N LYS A 295 -0.47 23.44 -4.80
CA LYS A 295 -1.87 23.42 -5.20
C LYS A 295 -2.32 22.14 -5.90
N THR A 296 -1.39 21.31 -6.38
CA THR A 296 -1.73 20.10 -7.15
C THR A 296 -0.91 18.90 -6.69
N LYS A 297 -1.51 17.70 -6.78
CA LYS A 297 -0.82 16.42 -6.49
C LYS A 297 0.44 16.22 -7.34
N LYS A 298 0.40 16.65 -8.62
CA LYS A 298 1.56 16.59 -9.52
C LYS A 298 2.72 17.46 -8.99
N HIS A 299 2.40 18.66 -8.50
CA HIS A 299 3.39 19.56 -7.89
C HIS A 299 3.92 18.93 -6.59
N PHE A 300 3.06 18.40 -5.73
CA PHE A 300 3.46 17.71 -4.51
C PHE A 300 4.46 16.59 -4.80
N ASN A 301 4.11 15.65 -5.69
CA ASN A 301 4.97 14.53 -6.02
C ASN A 301 6.31 14.97 -6.64
N LYS A 302 6.32 16.03 -7.46
CA LYS A 302 7.55 16.62 -8.02
C LYS A 302 8.44 17.20 -6.92
N THR A 303 7.86 17.92 -5.96
CA THR A 303 8.55 18.49 -4.81
C THR A 303 9.17 17.41 -3.92
N MET A 304 8.39 16.38 -3.58
CA MET A 304 8.88 15.27 -2.78
C MET A 304 9.99 14.48 -3.48
N LYS A 305 9.86 14.26 -4.79
CA LYS A 305 10.92 13.62 -5.57
C LYS A 305 12.23 14.41 -5.52
N LYS A 306 12.19 15.74 -5.65
CA LYS A 306 13.38 16.60 -5.52
C LYS A 306 14.00 16.50 -4.14
N HIS A 307 13.16 16.56 -3.08
CA HIS A 307 13.63 16.42 -1.70
C HIS A 307 14.37 15.09 -1.49
N PHE A 308 13.81 13.96 -1.92
CA PHE A 308 14.47 12.66 -1.76
C PHE A 308 15.78 12.56 -2.57
N LEU A 309 15.82 13.04 -3.81
CA LEU A 309 17.05 13.05 -4.61
C LEU A 309 18.13 13.93 -3.97
N TYR A 310 17.75 15.08 -3.42
CA TYR A 310 18.67 15.96 -2.70
C TYR A 310 19.22 15.27 -1.44
N SER A 311 18.40 14.55 -0.68
CA SER A 311 18.86 13.84 0.52
C SER A 311 19.98 12.84 0.24
N TYR A 312 20.06 12.26 -0.96
CA TYR A 312 21.13 11.33 -1.34
C TYR A 312 22.49 12.02 -1.51
N THR A 313 22.52 13.33 -1.75
CA THR A 313 23.77 14.12 -1.85
C THR A 313 24.34 14.47 -0.48
N ILE A 314 23.47 14.58 0.57
CA ILE A 314 23.91 14.97 1.93
C ILE A 314 24.32 13.74 2.73
N ASP A 315 23.47 12.71 2.74
CA ASP A 315 23.71 11.47 3.46
C ASP A 315 23.30 10.27 2.60
N PRO A 316 24.30 9.60 2.00
CA PRO A 316 24.05 8.42 1.18
C PRO A 316 23.34 7.28 1.91
N TYR A 317 23.38 7.27 3.24
CA TYR A 317 22.80 6.23 4.10
C TYR A 317 21.53 6.69 4.84
N LEU A 318 21.11 7.97 4.64
CA LEU A 318 19.91 8.50 5.28
C LEU A 318 18.70 7.67 4.87
N VAL A 319 18.09 7.03 5.86
CA VAL A 319 16.84 6.29 5.70
C VAL A 319 15.79 7.01 6.55
N TYR A 320 14.73 7.47 5.90
CA TYR A 320 13.59 8.06 6.59
C TYR A 320 12.76 6.92 7.22
N TYR A 321 13.02 6.62 8.50
CA TYR A 321 12.21 5.74 9.33
C TYR A 321 11.15 6.51 10.11
#